data_d4c2058871c10c9e0ecb973ce7de4463
#
_entry.id   d4c2058871c10c9e0ecb973ce7de4463
#
_cell.length_a   1.000
_cell.length_b   1.000
_cell.length_c   1.000
_cell.angle_alpha   90.00
_cell.angle_beta   90.00
_cell.angle_gamma   90.00
#
_symmetry.space_group_name_H-M   'P 1'
#
loop_
_entity.id
_entity.type
_entity.pdbx_description
1 polymer ?
#
loop_
_entity_poly.entity_id
_entity_poly.type
_entity_poly.pdbx_seq_one_letter_code
_entity_poly.pdbx_strand_id
1 'polypeptide(L)' 'MKKLVIVGCGRLAEIVADAVVKGSLPDYDLVGVYSRTASKAAHIVNKMQQHGKPCIACAKLEELLALKPDYLVES' A
#
# COMPACT_ATOMS: atom_id res chain seq x y z
N MET A 1 -3.34 7.49 -13.25
CA MET A 1 -2.92 7.29 -11.85
C MET A 1 -1.64 6.47 -11.79
N LYS A 2 -0.73 6.88 -10.96
CA LYS A 2 0.51 6.13 -10.76
C LYS A 2 0.31 5.10 -9.66
N LYS A 3 0.84 3.90 -9.87
CA LYS A 3 0.72 2.81 -8.92
C LYS A 3 1.83 2.89 -7.89
N LEU A 4 1.44 2.92 -6.64
CA LEU A 4 2.34 2.94 -5.50
C LEU A 4 2.21 1.63 -4.74
N VAL A 5 3.32 1.06 -4.33
CA VAL A 5 3.35 -0.11 -3.47
C VAL A 5 4.27 0.15 -2.28
N ILE A 6 4.04 -0.56 -1.18
CA ILE A 6 4.83 -0.41 0.03
C ILE A 6 5.41 -1.75 0.44
N VAL A 7 6.70 -1.76 0.74
CA VAL A 7 7.41 -2.89 1.34
C VAL A 7 7.64 -2.54 2.81
N GLY A 8 7.14 -3.37 3.70
CA GLY A 8 7.13 -3.09 5.13
C GLY A 8 5.91 -2.25 5.50
N CYS A 9 5.34 -2.46 6.67
CA CYS A 9 4.13 -1.76 7.09
C CYS A 9 4.34 -1.09 8.45
N GLY A 10 5.41 -0.32 8.55
CA GLY A 10 5.71 0.47 9.72
C GLY A 10 4.98 1.82 9.70
N ARG A 11 5.51 2.78 10.47
CA ARG A 11 4.89 4.10 10.61
C ARG A 11 4.79 4.83 9.27
N LEU A 12 5.82 4.75 8.43
CA LEU A 12 5.82 5.43 7.14
C LEU A 12 4.70 4.91 6.24
N ALA A 13 4.45 3.60 6.28
CA ALA A 13 3.35 3.00 5.51
C ALA A 13 2.00 3.59 5.92
N GLU A 14 1.77 3.78 7.22
CA GLU A 14 0.54 4.39 7.70
C GLU A 14 0.41 5.84 7.24
N ILE A 15 1.49 6.59 7.29
CA ILE A 15 1.50 7.99 6.84
C ILE A 15 1.15 8.07 5.36
N VAL A 16 1.75 7.20 4.54
CA VAL A 16 1.47 7.17 3.10
C VAL A 16 0.02 6.77 2.83
N ALA A 17 -0.47 5.73 3.50
CA ALA A 17 -1.85 5.28 3.33
C ALA A 17 -2.84 6.39 3.70
N ASP A 18 -2.61 7.07 4.81
CA ASP A 18 -3.45 8.19 5.23
C ASP A 18 -3.42 9.33 4.21
N ALA A 19 -2.26 9.63 3.66
CA ALA A 19 -2.13 10.69 2.66
C ALA A 19 -2.94 10.36 1.39
N VAL A 20 -2.89 9.11 0.95
CA VAL A 20 -3.67 8.65 -0.21
C VAL A 20 -5.17 8.76 0.09
N VAL A 21 -5.59 8.28 1.26
CA VAL A 21 -7.00 8.31 1.68
C VAL A 21 -7.54 9.74 1.76
N LYS A 22 -6.74 10.66 2.29
CA LYS A 22 -7.14 12.06 2.44
C LYS A 22 -7.12 12.86 1.13
N GLY A 23 -6.59 12.26 0.07
CA GLY A 23 -6.46 12.96 -1.21
C GLY A 23 -5.25 13.87 -1.29
N SER A 24 -4.29 13.75 -0.38
CA SER A 24 -3.04 14.54 -0.41
C SER A 24 -2.10 14.08 -1.53
N LEU A 25 -2.31 12.87 -2.05
CA LEU A 25 -1.56 12.31 -3.16
C LEU A 25 -2.53 11.96 -4.29
N PRO A 26 -3.12 12.96 -4.96
CA PRO A 26 -4.24 12.71 -5.89
C PRO A 26 -3.83 11.93 -7.14
N ASP A 27 -2.55 11.92 -7.49
CA ASP A 27 -2.06 11.22 -8.68
C ASP A 27 -1.59 9.79 -8.40
N TYR A 28 -1.78 9.31 -7.18
CA TYR A 28 -1.26 8.01 -6.75
C TYR A 28 -2.36 7.10 -6.22
N ASP A 29 -2.28 5.81 -6.59
CA ASP A 29 -3.09 4.75 -6.01
C ASP A 29 -2.16 3.81 -5.26
N LEU A 30 -2.44 3.58 -3.99
CA LEU A 30 -1.76 2.53 -3.23
C LEU A 30 -2.43 1.21 -3.56
N VAL A 31 -1.78 0.40 -4.40
CA VAL A 31 -2.40 -0.81 -4.95
C VAL A 31 -1.97 -2.09 -4.25
N GLY A 32 -0.87 -2.08 -3.52
CA GLY A 32 -0.41 -3.28 -2.83
C GLY A 32 0.56 -2.97 -1.71
N VAL A 33 0.59 -3.87 -0.73
CA VAL A 33 1.53 -3.80 0.39
C VAL A 33 2.08 -5.20 0.66
N TYR A 34 3.32 -5.25 1.11
CA TYR A 34 3.97 -6.47 1.55
C TYR A 34 4.62 -6.22 2.90
N SER A 35 4.42 -7.13 3.84
CA SER A 35 5.08 -7.09 5.14
C SER A 35 5.39 -8.50 5.59
N ARG A 36 6.49 -8.67 6.33
CA ARG A 36 6.80 -9.94 6.98
C ARG A 36 5.74 -10.31 8.01
N THR A 37 5.05 -9.31 8.56
CA THR A 37 3.96 -9.52 9.51
C THR A 37 2.64 -9.34 8.78
N ALA A 38 1.94 -10.45 8.53
CA ALA A 38 0.68 -10.43 7.76
C ALA A 38 -0.37 -9.51 8.36
N SER A 39 -0.46 -9.45 9.69
CA SER A 39 -1.43 -8.58 10.35
C SER A 39 -1.20 -7.10 10.09
N LYS A 40 0.05 -6.69 9.92
CA LYS A 40 0.37 -5.29 9.59
C LYS A 40 -0.04 -4.94 8.17
N ALA A 41 0.19 -5.86 7.22
CA ALA A 41 -0.26 -5.66 5.85
C ALA A 41 -1.79 -5.60 5.79
N ALA A 42 -2.47 -6.50 6.49
CA ALA A 42 -3.93 -6.52 6.56
C ALA A 42 -4.49 -5.22 7.11
N HIS A 43 -3.84 -4.64 8.12
CA HIS A 43 -4.26 -3.37 8.70
C HIS A 43 -4.29 -2.24 7.66
N ILE A 44 -3.23 -2.15 6.85
CA ILE A 44 -3.16 -1.13 5.79
C ILE A 44 -4.22 -1.38 4.73
N VAL A 45 -4.37 -2.63 4.29
CA VAL A 45 -5.37 -3.00 3.28
C VAL A 45 -6.78 -2.66 3.76
N ASN A 46 -7.10 -3.01 5.01
CA ASN A 46 -8.41 -2.71 5.58
C ASN A 46 -8.67 -1.21 5.63
N LYS A 47 -7.69 -0.43 6.02
CA LYS A 47 -7.80 1.03 6.03
C LYS A 47 -8.14 1.57 4.64
N MET A 48 -7.45 1.09 3.61
CA MET A 48 -7.69 1.53 2.25
C MET A 48 -9.09 1.12 1.78
N GLN A 49 -9.50 -0.12 2.05
CA GLN A 49 -10.81 -0.62 1.64
C GLN A 49 -11.96 0.11 2.31
N GLN A 50 -11.79 0.51 3.57
CA GLN A 50 -12.80 1.29 4.28
C GLN A 50 -13.08 2.64 3.61
N HIS A 51 -12.15 3.12 2.83
CA HIS A 51 -12.30 4.38 2.09
C HIS A 51 -12.55 4.15 0.60
N GLY A 52 -12.97 2.94 0.23
CA GLY A 52 -13.32 2.61 -1.14
C GLY A 52 -12.12 2.52 -2.08
N LYS A 53 -10.93 2.29 -1.55
CA LYS A 53 -9.70 2.22 -2.35
C LYS A 53 -9.19 0.79 -2.40
N PRO A 54 -9.17 0.16 -3.59
CA PRO A 54 -8.68 -1.22 -3.72
C PRO A 54 -7.19 -1.30 -3.39
N CYS A 55 -6.83 -2.24 -2.53
CA CYS A 55 -5.45 -2.49 -2.17
C CYS A 55 -5.33 -3.95 -1.77
N ILE A 56 -4.25 -4.61 -2.15
CA ILE A 56 -4.05 -6.02 -1.81
C ILE A 56 -2.85 -6.21 -0.90
N ALA A 57 -2.96 -7.19 -0.01
CA ALA A 57 -1.84 -7.63 0.81
C ALA A 57 -1.15 -8.78 0.07
N CYS A 58 0.12 -8.61 -0.27
CA CYS A 58 0.89 -9.62 -0.97
C CYS A 58 1.64 -10.49 0.04
N ALA A 59 1.65 -11.80 -0.19
CA ALA A 59 2.36 -12.75 0.65
C ALA A 59 3.86 -12.79 0.33
N LYS A 60 4.24 -12.37 -0.87
CA LYS A 60 5.62 -12.40 -1.35
C LYS A 60 5.94 -11.11 -2.10
N LEU A 61 7.22 -10.74 -2.06
CA LEU A 61 7.68 -9.55 -2.78
C LEU A 61 7.42 -9.66 -4.28
N GLU A 62 7.57 -10.85 -4.86
CA GLU A 62 7.34 -11.06 -6.30
C GLU A 62 5.91 -10.70 -6.70
N GLU A 63 4.95 -11.00 -5.83
CA GLU A 63 3.54 -10.64 -6.09
C GLU A 63 3.35 -9.13 -6.12
N LEU A 64 4.05 -8.43 -5.24
CA LEU A 64 4.00 -6.98 -5.20
C LEU A 64 4.58 -6.38 -6.48
N LEU A 65 5.73 -6.88 -6.92
CA LEU A 65 6.38 -6.41 -8.15
C LEU A 65 5.57 -6.77 -9.40
N ALA A 66 4.79 -7.85 -9.35
CA ALA A 66 3.93 -8.25 -10.46
C ALA A 66 2.81 -7.25 -10.72
N LEU A 67 2.50 -6.38 -9.77
CA LEU A 67 1.53 -5.31 -9.97
C LEU A 67 2.06 -4.20 -10.87
N LYS A 68 3.33 -4.24 -11.23
CA LYS A 68 4.02 -3.25 -12.07
C LYS A 68 3.89 -1.85 -11.50
N PRO A 69 4.38 -1.63 -10.28
CA PRO A 69 4.27 -0.32 -9.65
C PRO A 69 5.15 0.71 -10.34
N ASP A 70 4.68 1.96 -10.33
CA ASP A 70 5.50 3.09 -10.76
C ASP A 70 6.49 3.48 -9.67
N TYR A 71 6.09 3.34 -8.41
CA TYR A 71 6.92 3.68 -7.26
C TYR A 71 6.78 2.62 -6.17
N LEU A 72 7.88 2.37 -5.48
CA LEU A 72 7.92 1.48 -4.34
C LEU A 72 8.48 2.25 -3.15
N VAL A 73 7.75 2.23 -2.05
CA VAL A 73 8.19 2.84 -0.79
C VAL A 73 8.65 1.74 0.14
N GLU A 74 9.86 1.88 0.65
CA GLU A 74 10.39 0.97 1.65
C GLU A 74 10.21 1.59 3.03
N SER A 75 9.56 0.83 3.90
CA SER A 75 9.16 1.34 5.20
C SER A 75 9.62 0.46 6.36
#